data_ab98918a2109f44c363f0947eef127f1
#
_entry.id   ab98918a2109f44c363f0947eef127f1
#
_cell.length_a   1.000
_cell.length_b   1.000
_cell.length_c   1.000
_cell.angle_alpha   90.00
_cell.angle_beta   90.00
_cell.angle_gamma   90.00
#
_symmetry.space_group_name_H-M   'P 1'
#
loop_
_entity.id
_entity.type
_entity.pdbx_description
1 polymer ?
#
loop_
_entity_poly.entity_id
_entity_poly.type
_entity_poly.pdbx_seq_one_letter_code
_entity_poly.pdbx_strand_id
1 'polypeptide(L)'
;STHLSTVLEDLLEEEFPHMTYDREFSIKISGCMNACGQHSLASFGLHGSSLRREGAVMPAMQILVGGGKRVNGEWSFAKKIMKLPTKHVPDALRTVLVDFELNQLPGETFADYFLRVGDRYHYDLLQPHVDGDAPDLFVDWGSDQAFQPEIGVGECAGVVIDLVSTLLHEAREKLELGREALTEGRWGHGIYHAYAAQIAGAKALLVRDGHKTNTYADILESFDREFVASGQIVLEAGSFTGQVLSYLGGNSSEDVANAYFNTAEAFLAELDALSAPSNTSKAS
;
A
#
# COMPACT_ATOMS: atom_id res chain seq x y z
N SER A 1 -8.15 -1.22 17.40
CA SER A 1 -7.61 0.17 17.39
C SER A 1 -8.51 1.15 18.14
N THR A 2 -9.83 1.04 18.00
CA THR A 2 -10.79 1.98 18.63
C THR A 2 -10.72 1.96 20.16
N HIS A 3 -10.65 0.78 20.79
CA HIS A 3 -10.54 0.69 22.24
C HIS A 3 -9.17 1.16 22.77
N LEU A 4 -8.09 0.92 22.01
CA LEU A 4 -6.79 1.44 22.39
C LEU A 4 -6.78 2.99 22.37
N SER A 5 -7.47 3.65 21.44
CA SER A 5 -7.53 5.12 21.43
C SER A 5 -8.16 5.67 22.71
N THR A 6 -9.26 5.07 23.17
CA THR A 6 -9.90 5.47 24.43
C THR A 6 -8.95 5.33 25.63
N VAL A 7 -8.21 4.21 25.71
CA VAL A 7 -7.24 4.00 26.80
C VAL A 7 -6.13 5.05 26.77
N LEU A 8 -5.67 5.45 25.57
CA LEU A 8 -4.64 6.50 25.46
C LEU A 8 -5.20 7.89 25.72
N GLU A 9 -6.47 8.16 25.39
CA GLU A 9 -7.18 9.39 25.75
C GLU A 9 -7.32 9.52 27.27
N ASP A 10 -7.81 8.46 27.94
CA ASP A 10 -7.93 8.42 29.40
C ASP A 10 -6.57 8.67 30.09
N LEU A 11 -5.49 8.02 29.61
CA LEU A 11 -4.14 8.24 30.13
C LEU A 11 -3.68 9.70 29.99
N LEU A 12 -3.94 10.33 28.84
CA LEU A 12 -3.56 11.71 28.61
C LEU A 12 -4.36 12.67 29.48
N GLU A 13 -5.67 12.45 29.64
CA GLU A 13 -6.53 13.30 30.47
C GLU A 13 -6.18 13.21 31.96
N GLU A 14 -5.85 12.00 32.45
CA GLU A 14 -5.53 11.77 33.85
C GLU A 14 -4.10 12.16 34.22
N GLU A 15 -3.10 11.80 33.39
CA GLU A 15 -1.68 11.94 33.76
C GLU A 15 -0.99 13.13 33.06
N PHE A 16 -1.43 13.52 31.85
CA PHE A 16 -0.82 14.58 31.04
C PHE A 16 -1.85 15.60 30.52
N PRO A 17 -2.71 16.20 31.39
CA PRO A 17 -3.80 17.08 30.94
C PRO A 17 -3.32 18.30 30.16
N HIS A 18 -2.09 18.78 30.43
CA HIS A 18 -1.47 19.89 29.70
C HIS A 18 -1.08 19.50 28.23
N MET A 19 -0.81 18.22 27.98
CA MET A 19 -0.53 17.72 26.62
C MET A 19 -1.80 17.53 25.77
N THR A 20 -2.97 17.38 26.39
CA THR A 20 -4.25 17.19 25.69
C THR A 20 -4.60 18.37 24.77
N TYR A 21 -4.15 19.56 25.15
CA TYR A 21 -4.38 20.80 24.38
C TYR A 21 -3.15 21.24 23.57
N ASP A 22 -2.05 20.50 23.65
CA ASP A 22 -0.86 20.75 22.86
C ASP A 22 -1.09 20.35 21.41
N ARG A 23 -1.16 21.34 20.52
CA ARG A 23 -1.34 21.09 19.08
C ARG A 23 -0.06 20.63 18.37
N GLU A 24 1.07 20.66 19.06
CA GLU A 24 2.36 20.28 18.50
C GLU A 24 2.70 18.82 18.76
N PHE A 25 2.11 18.19 19.80
CA PHE A 25 2.20 16.75 20.03
C PHE A 25 0.95 16.03 19.51
N SER A 26 1.12 15.03 18.71
CA SER A 26 0.00 14.29 18.12
C SER A 26 0.21 12.77 18.20
N ILE A 27 -0.87 12.07 18.56
CA ILE A 27 -0.96 10.61 18.51
C ILE A 27 -1.90 10.24 17.37
N LYS A 28 -1.46 9.33 16.47
CA LYS A 28 -2.30 8.87 15.36
C LYS A 28 -2.22 7.37 15.22
N ILE A 29 -3.39 6.74 15.14
CA ILE A 29 -3.54 5.29 15.09
C ILE A 29 -4.14 4.88 13.74
N SER A 30 -3.53 3.91 13.08
CA SER A 30 -4.06 3.25 11.88
C SER A 30 -4.25 1.77 12.15
N GLY A 31 -5.28 1.17 11.56
CA GLY A 31 -5.51 -0.28 11.66
C GLY A 31 -4.41 -1.11 11.00
N CYS A 32 -3.74 -0.57 9.96
CA CYS A 32 -2.69 -1.25 9.22
C CYS A 32 -1.61 -0.27 8.71
N MET A 33 -0.63 -0.81 7.99
CA MET A 33 0.50 -0.05 7.43
C MET A 33 0.12 0.95 6.33
N ASN A 34 -1.10 0.90 5.79
CA ASN A 34 -1.57 1.80 4.71
C ASN A 34 -1.72 3.27 5.14
N ALA A 35 -1.52 3.57 6.43
CA ALA A 35 -1.44 4.92 6.98
C ALA A 35 -2.70 5.80 6.78
N CYS A 36 -3.89 5.23 6.66
CA CYS A 36 -5.14 5.97 6.53
C CYS A 36 -5.34 6.97 7.70
N GLY A 37 -4.89 6.63 8.92
CA GLY A 37 -4.85 7.52 10.08
C GLY A 37 -3.62 8.44 10.13
N GLN A 38 -2.80 8.48 9.07
CA GLN A 38 -1.61 9.34 8.97
C GLN A 38 -0.58 9.16 10.11
N HIS A 39 -0.44 7.94 10.63
CA HIS A 39 0.46 7.64 11.74
C HIS A 39 1.93 8.03 11.48
N SER A 40 2.35 8.08 10.22
CA SER A 40 3.69 8.53 9.83
C SER A 40 3.96 10.02 9.99
N LEU A 41 2.92 10.84 10.23
CA LEU A 41 3.03 12.28 10.48
C LEU A 41 2.90 12.63 11.97
N ALA A 42 2.66 11.65 12.84
CA ALA A 42 2.42 11.88 14.25
C ALA A 42 3.70 11.92 15.07
N SER A 43 3.68 12.65 16.18
CA SER A 43 4.74 12.60 17.20
C SER A 43 4.90 11.17 17.75
N PHE A 44 3.78 10.52 18.03
CA PHE A 44 3.70 9.10 18.40
C PHE A 44 2.70 8.41 17.48
N GLY A 45 3.20 7.69 16.50
CA GLY A 45 2.41 7.00 15.49
C GLY A 45 2.27 5.51 15.77
N LEU A 46 1.08 4.97 15.48
CA LEU A 46 0.75 3.57 15.73
C LEU A 46 0.09 2.95 14.51
N HIS A 47 0.49 1.73 14.15
CA HIS A 47 -0.32 0.93 13.23
C HIS A 47 -0.40 -0.53 13.68
N GLY A 48 -1.54 -1.15 13.40
CA GLY A 48 -1.82 -2.55 13.75
C GLY A 48 -0.78 -3.51 13.18
N SER A 49 -0.40 -4.48 14.01
CA SER A 49 0.58 -5.52 13.71
C SER A 49 0.31 -6.76 14.57
N SER A 50 1.17 -7.75 14.48
CA SER A 50 1.15 -8.92 15.36
C SER A 50 2.57 -9.34 15.72
N LEU A 51 2.70 -10.01 16.85
CA LEU A 51 3.90 -10.71 17.32
C LEU A 51 3.57 -12.19 17.49
N ARG A 52 4.57 -13.05 17.34
CA ARG A 52 4.44 -14.48 17.63
C ARG A 52 5.32 -14.84 18.81
N ARG A 53 4.73 -15.50 19.81
CA ARG A 53 5.47 -16.09 20.93
C ARG A 53 4.91 -17.49 21.21
N GLU A 54 5.79 -18.46 21.39
CA GLU A 54 5.46 -19.85 21.76
C GLU A 54 4.36 -20.50 20.90
N GLY A 55 4.32 -20.15 19.62
CA GLY A 55 3.31 -20.65 18.67
C GLY A 55 1.96 -19.91 18.66
N ALA A 56 1.72 -19.03 19.62
CA ALA A 56 0.55 -18.17 19.67
C ALA A 56 0.80 -16.81 19.01
N VAL A 57 -0.28 -16.15 18.56
CA VAL A 57 -0.22 -14.81 17.98
C VAL A 57 -0.77 -13.80 18.98
N MET A 58 0.00 -12.76 19.20
CA MET A 58 -0.30 -11.67 20.14
C MET A 58 -0.64 -10.41 19.34
N PRO A 59 -1.70 -9.65 19.71
CA PRO A 59 -1.99 -8.37 19.11
C PRO A 59 -0.88 -7.38 19.45
N ALA A 60 -0.40 -6.67 18.45
CA ALA A 60 0.72 -5.75 18.60
C ALA A 60 0.49 -4.46 17.79
N MET A 61 1.20 -3.41 18.17
CA MET A 61 1.30 -2.17 17.41
C MET A 61 2.74 -1.94 16.97
N GLN A 62 2.92 -1.54 15.73
CA GLN A 62 4.18 -0.94 15.29
C GLN A 62 4.22 0.49 15.81
N ILE A 63 5.23 0.81 16.58
CA ILE A 63 5.48 2.14 17.11
C ILE A 63 6.34 2.94 16.14
N LEU A 64 5.90 4.17 15.87
CA LEU A 64 6.64 5.17 15.13
C LEU A 64 6.77 6.42 16.00
N VAL A 65 7.93 7.08 15.96
CA VAL A 65 8.20 8.26 16.80
C VAL A 65 8.86 9.36 15.98
N GLY A 66 8.62 10.62 16.33
CA GLY A 66 9.36 11.77 15.83
C GLY A 66 8.78 12.44 14.58
N GLY A 67 7.53 12.17 14.24
CA GLY A 67 6.81 12.98 13.26
C GLY A 67 6.28 14.27 13.86
N GLY A 68 5.88 15.19 13.01
CA GLY A 68 5.30 16.47 13.44
C GLY A 68 6.05 17.69 12.91
N LYS A 69 5.60 18.85 13.35
CA LYS A 69 6.14 20.14 12.96
C LYS A 69 7.37 20.48 13.80
N ARG A 70 8.40 20.97 13.14
CA ARG A 70 9.66 21.45 13.74
C ARG A 70 9.59 22.95 14.03
N VAL A 71 10.49 23.42 14.89
CA VAL A 71 10.61 24.86 15.22
C VAL A 71 10.84 25.71 13.96
N ASN A 72 11.58 25.21 12.98
CA ASN A 72 11.83 25.92 11.71
C ASN A 72 10.64 25.91 10.73
N GLY A 73 9.51 25.33 11.11
CA GLY A 73 8.30 25.22 10.29
C GLY A 73 8.25 24.04 9.33
N GLU A 74 9.32 23.26 9.21
CA GLU A 74 9.35 22.03 8.42
C GLU A 74 8.59 20.89 9.11
N TRP A 75 8.20 19.88 8.35
CA TRP A 75 7.58 18.66 8.87
C TRP A 75 8.54 17.49 8.81
N SER A 76 8.57 16.71 9.89
CA SER A 76 9.27 15.42 9.94
C SER A 76 8.32 14.25 9.83
N PHE A 77 8.77 13.19 9.18
CA PHE A 77 8.08 11.89 9.23
C PHE A 77 8.58 11.08 10.42
N ALA A 78 7.64 10.43 11.11
CA ALA A 78 7.96 9.51 12.19
C ALA A 78 8.74 8.29 11.66
N LYS A 79 9.73 7.87 12.43
CA LYS A 79 10.51 6.66 12.14
C LYS A 79 9.94 5.45 12.87
N LYS A 80 9.96 4.31 12.20
CA LYS A 80 9.61 3.03 12.83
C LYS A 80 10.66 2.66 13.87
N ILE A 81 10.23 2.47 15.11
CA ILE A 81 11.11 2.09 16.22
C ILE A 81 11.03 0.59 16.47
N MET A 82 9.88 0.07 16.92
CA MET A 82 9.72 -1.33 17.24
C MET A 82 8.24 -1.73 17.25
N LYS A 83 7.99 -3.04 17.40
CA LYS A 83 6.66 -3.57 17.69
C LYS A 83 6.52 -3.85 19.18
N LEU A 84 5.39 -3.46 19.74
CA LEU A 84 5.04 -3.74 21.13
C LEU A 84 3.69 -4.46 21.20
N PRO A 85 3.46 -5.34 22.21
CA PRO A 85 2.13 -5.82 22.53
C PRO A 85 1.16 -4.65 22.72
N THR A 86 -0.09 -4.76 22.27
CA THR A 86 -1.06 -3.65 22.37
C THR A 86 -1.29 -3.21 23.81
N LYS A 87 -1.21 -4.12 24.76
CA LYS A 87 -1.38 -3.84 26.20
C LYS A 87 -0.25 -2.99 26.80
N HIS A 88 0.94 -3.04 26.20
CA HIS A 88 2.10 -2.26 26.66
C HIS A 88 2.18 -0.85 26.03
N VAL A 89 1.32 -0.55 25.07
CA VAL A 89 1.35 0.76 24.37
C VAL A 89 1.09 1.94 25.31
N PRO A 90 0.15 1.89 26.28
CA PRO A 90 -0.05 2.98 27.21
C PRO A 90 1.20 3.28 28.05
N ASP A 91 1.86 2.27 28.58
CA ASP A 91 3.09 2.43 29.34
C ASP A 91 4.26 2.94 28.49
N ALA A 92 4.34 2.50 27.24
CA ALA A 92 5.33 3.00 26.30
C ALA A 92 5.10 4.48 25.97
N LEU A 93 3.84 4.90 25.77
CA LEU A 93 3.50 6.30 25.57
C LEU A 93 3.88 7.13 26.80
N ARG A 94 3.49 6.70 28.01
CA ARG A 94 3.88 7.35 29.28
C ARG A 94 5.38 7.53 29.37
N THR A 95 6.14 6.49 29.06
CA THR A 95 7.62 6.55 29.09
C THR A 95 8.15 7.60 28.13
N VAL A 96 7.63 7.69 26.91
CA VAL A 96 8.06 8.69 25.93
C VAL A 96 7.70 10.11 26.36
N LEU A 97 6.51 10.31 26.92
CA LEU A 97 6.06 11.63 27.38
C LEU A 97 6.88 12.12 28.57
N VAL A 98 7.07 11.27 29.58
CA VAL A 98 7.90 11.61 30.76
C VAL A 98 9.34 11.91 30.36
N ASP A 99 9.90 11.11 29.44
CA ASP A 99 11.26 11.33 28.94
C ASP A 99 11.37 12.67 28.21
N PHE A 100 10.40 12.99 27.35
CA PHE A 100 10.36 14.28 26.65
C PHE A 100 10.27 15.46 27.62
N GLU A 101 9.37 15.41 28.59
CA GLU A 101 9.22 16.50 29.60
C GLU A 101 10.48 16.74 30.40
N LEU A 102 11.19 15.68 30.74
CA LEU A 102 12.43 15.76 31.54
C LEU A 102 13.64 16.25 30.74
N ASN A 103 13.67 16.01 29.46
CA ASN A 103 14.88 16.16 28.62
C ASN A 103 14.74 17.17 27.48
N GLN A 104 13.53 17.76 27.25
CA GLN A 104 13.35 18.77 26.22
C GLN A 104 14.10 20.06 26.54
N LEU A 105 14.60 20.72 25.51
CA LEU A 105 15.18 22.05 25.61
C LEU A 105 14.07 23.12 25.55
N PRO A 106 14.29 24.32 26.12
CA PRO A 106 13.31 25.39 26.04
C PRO A 106 12.89 25.73 24.61
N GLY A 107 11.59 25.58 24.30
CA GLY A 107 11.03 25.82 22.96
C GLY A 107 11.29 24.73 21.93
N GLU A 108 11.80 23.59 22.35
CA GLU A 108 12.03 22.43 21.46
C GLU A 108 10.72 21.69 21.19
N THR A 109 10.38 21.45 19.92
CA THR A 109 9.26 20.59 19.57
C THR A 109 9.63 19.12 19.76
N PHE A 110 8.64 18.24 19.88
CA PHE A 110 8.92 16.81 19.99
C PHE A 110 9.66 16.26 18.76
N ALA A 111 9.37 16.78 17.57
CA ALA A 111 10.08 16.37 16.34
C ALA A 111 11.57 16.78 16.37
N ASP A 112 11.89 17.97 16.91
CA ASP A 112 13.28 18.40 17.07
C ASP A 112 13.99 17.63 18.19
N TYR A 113 13.29 17.36 19.30
CA TYR A 113 13.77 16.47 20.36
C TYR A 113 14.17 15.11 19.82
N PHE A 114 13.26 14.47 19.06
CA PHE A 114 13.53 13.17 18.43
C PHE A 114 14.76 13.21 17.52
N LEU A 115 14.90 14.25 16.70
CA LEU A 115 16.05 14.39 15.82
C LEU A 115 17.36 14.58 16.59
N ARG A 116 17.31 15.27 17.73
CA ARG A 116 18.48 15.51 18.59
C ARG A 116 18.96 14.25 19.30
N VAL A 117 18.03 13.48 19.90
CA VAL A 117 18.40 12.27 20.66
C VAL A 117 18.54 11.01 19.78
N GLY A 118 17.81 10.98 18.67
CA GLY A 118 17.89 9.93 17.65
C GLY A 118 16.97 8.73 17.87
N ASP A 119 16.84 7.92 16.82
CA ASP A 119 15.98 6.73 16.80
C ASP A 119 16.53 5.60 17.70
N ARG A 120 17.83 5.48 17.80
CA ARG A 120 18.47 4.48 18.68
C ARG A 120 18.16 4.75 20.15
N TYR A 121 18.14 6.01 20.57
CA TYR A 121 17.77 6.38 21.92
C TYR A 121 16.34 5.92 22.26
N HIS A 122 15.38 6.21 21.40
CA HIS A 122 13.99 5.78 21.58
C HIS A 122 13.81 4.28 21.51
N TYR A 123 14.61 3.59 20.70
CA TYR A 123 14.63 2.13 20.69
C TYR A 123 15.05 1.58 22.05
N ASP A 124 16.14 2.07 22.63
CA ASP A 124 16.64 1.62 23.92
C ASP A 124 15.68 2.01 25.06
N LEU A 125 15.06 3.20 25.00
CA LEU A 125 14.03 3.68 25.93
C LEU A 125 12.79 2.78 25.96
N LEU A 126 12.34 2.29 24.81
CA LEU A 126 11.15 1.46 24.68
C LEU A 126 11.40 -0.04 24.82
N GLN A 127 12.66 -0.48 24.81
CA GLN A 127 13.04 -1.90 24.92
C GLN A 127 12.42 -2.62 26.12
N PRO A 128 12.26 -2.01 27.31
CA PRO A 128 11.64 -2.67 28.47
C PRO A 128 10.17 -3.06 28.24
N HIS A 129 9.49 -2.46 27.27
CA HIS A 129 8.08 -2.74 26.96
C HIS A 129 7.88 -3.85 25.91
N VAL A 130 8.97 -4.42 25.38
CA VAL A 130 8.90 -5.50 24.35
C VAL A 130 8.50 -6.83 24.98
N ASP A 131 8.98 -7.11 26.19
CA ASP A 131 8.88 -8.41 26.84
C ASP A 131 7.68 -8.49 27.77
N GLY A 132 7.10 -9.68 27.84
CA GLY A 132 5.99 -10.04 28.71
C GLY A 132 5.37 -11.35 28.27
N ASP A 133 5.05 -12.20 29.24
CA ASP A 133 4.43 -13.52 29.05
C ASP A 133 3.05 -13.59 29.71
N ALA A 134 2.52 -12.46 30.14
CA ALA A 134 1.21 -12.40 30.79
C ALA A 134 0.10 -12.87 29.81
N PRO A 135 -0.83 -13.72 30.24
CA PRO A 135 -1.88 -14.26 29.37
C PRO A 135 -2.78 -13.19 28.73
N ASP A 136 -2.94 -12.04 29.39
CA ASP A 136 -3.73 -10.91 28.91
C ASP A 136 -3.11 -10.22 27.68
N LEU A 137 -1.81 -10.40 27.43
CA LEU A 137 -1.13 -9.89 26.24
C LEU A 137 -1.64 -10.55 24.94
N PHE A 138 -2.26 -11.72 25.03
CA PHE A 138 -2.85 -12.44 23.90
C PHE A 138 -4.30 -12.04 23.62
N VAL A 139 -4.84 -11.08 24.38
CA VAL A 139 -6.19 -10.56 24.23
C VAL A 139 -6.13 -9.08 23.85
N ASP A 140 -6.80 -8.69 22.77
CA ASP A 140 -6.82 -7.28 22.36
C ASP A 140 -7.71 -6.42 23.27
N TRP A 141 -7.52 -5.13 23.24
CA TRP A 141 -8.36 -4.17 23.95
C TRP A 141 -9.82 -4.29 23.53
N GLY A 142 -10.73 -4.39 24.51
CA GLY A 142 -12.16 -4.53 24.29
C GLY A 142 -12.61 -5.91 23.82
N SER A 143 -11.75 -6.92 23.93
CA SER A 143 -12.08 -8.33 23.65
C SER A 143 -11.90 -9.17 24.91
N ASP A 144 -12.73 -10.23 25.04
CA ASP A 144 -12.59 -11.26 26.06
C ASP A 144 -11.99 -12.56 25.50
N GLN A 145 -11.70 -12.59 24.20
CA GLN A 145 -11.20 -13.78 23.49
C GLN A 145 -9.75 -13.59 23.09
N ALA A 146 -9.02 -14.72 23.03
CA ALA A 146 -7.65 -14.75 22.52
C ALA A 146 -7.61 -14.20 21.08
N PHE A 147 -6.62 -13.34 20.83
CA PHE A 147 -6.45 -12.71 19.53
C PHE A 147 -6.17 -13.76 18.45
N GLN A 148 -7.03 -13.77 17.46
CA GLN A 148 -6.81 -14.52 16.24
C GLN A 148 -6.61 -13.51 15.10
N PRO A 149 -5.48 -13.56 14.38
CA PRO A 149 -5.30 -12.72 13.21
C PRO A 149 -6.30 -13.18 12.15
N GLU A 150 -7.38 -12.47 12.03
CA GLU A 150 -8.21 -12.62 10.84
C GLU A 150 -7.41 -12.08 9.67
N ILE A 151 -7.07 -12.96 8.72
CA ILE A 151 -6.77 -12.54 7.36
C ILE A 151 -8.13 -12.17 6.77
N GLY A 152 -8.74 -11.18 7.38
CA GLY A 152 -10.02 -10.65 6.96
C GLY A 152 -9.80 -9.68 5.82
N VAL A 153 -10.78 -9.63 5.00
CA VAL A 153 -11.07 -8.60 4.03
C VAL A 153 -11.22 -7.29 4.82
N GLY A 154 -10.11 -6.60 5.15
CA GLY A 154 -10.16 -5.25 5.73
C GLY A 154 -10.85 -4.31 4.75
N GLU A 155 -11.29 -3.12 5.18
CA GLU A 155 -11.92 -2.14 4.30
C GLU A 155 -11.07 -1.83 3.04
N CYS A 156 -9.75 -1.96 3.12
CA CYS A 156 -8.84 -1.91 1.97
C CYS A 156 -8.65 -3.25 1.24
N ALA A 157 -9.07 -4.37 1.84
CA ALA A 157 -9.04 -5.72 1.27
C ALA A 157 -10.44 -6.28 1.05
N GLY A 158 -11.50 -5.59 1.50
CA GLY A 158 -12.90 -5.89 1.28
C GLY A 158 -13.44 -5.46 -0.07
N VAL A 159 -12.70 -4.66 -0.79
CA VAL A 159 -12.75 -4.72 -2.23
C VAL A 159 -11.96 -5.98 -2.58
N VAL A 160 -12.64 -7.09 -2.86
CA VAL A 160 -12.14 -8.03 -3.87
C VAL A 160 -12.01 -7.14 -5.10
N ILE A 161 -10.86 -6.48 -5.25
CA ILE A 161 -10.47 -5.91 -6.51
C ILE A 161 -10.40 -7.17 -7.36
N ASP A 162 -11.39 -7.36 -8.18
CA ASP A 162 -11.22 -8.24 -9.33
C ASP A 162 -10.10 -7.57 -10.12
N LEU A 163 -8.88 -7.99 -9.79
CA LEU A 163 -7.67 -7.40 -10.36
C LEU A 163 -7.70 -7.53 -11.88
N VAL A 164 -8.35 -8.58 -12.38
CA VAL A 164 -8.54 -8.80 -13.81
C VAL A 164 -9.46 -7.73 -14.38
N SER A 165 -10.65 -7.53 -13.80
CA SER A 165 -11.58 -6.48 -14.23
C SER A 165 -10.98 -5.08 -14.10
N THR A 166 -10.20 -4.82 -13.06
CA THR A 166 -9.50 -3.53 -12.86
C THR A 166 -8.47 -3.29 -13.95
N LEU A 167 -7.65 -4.28 -14.28
CA LEU A 167 -6.64 -4.16 -15.33
C LEU A 167 -7.25 -4.02 -16.73
N LEU A 168 -8.37 -4.72 -17.00
CA LEU A 168 -9.12 -4.57 -18.26
C LEU A 168 -9.78 -3.18 -18.36
N HIS A 169 -10.29 -2.66 -17.24
CA HIS A 169 -10.81 -1.30 -17.19
C HIS A 169 -9.70 -0.27 -17.45
N GLU A 170 -8.57 -0.40 -16.79
CA GLU A 170 -7.38 0.44 -17.03
C GLU A 170 -6.96 0.40 -18.50
N ALA A 171 -6.91 -0.79 -19.11
CA ALA A 171 -6.56 -0.94 -20.52
C ALA A 171 -7.51 -0.15 -21.44
N ARG A 172 -8.83 -0.19 -21.17
CA ARG A 172 -9.83 0.56 -21.94
C ARG A 172 -9.70 2.08 -21.74
N GLU A 173 -9.50 2.55 -20.50
CA GLU A 173 -9.23 3.97 -20.22
C GLU A 173 -7.98 4.46 -20.98
N LYS A 174 -6.92 3.65 -21.05
CA LYS A 174 -5.73 3.99 -21.84
C LYS A 174 -6.04 4.11 -23.31
N LEU A 175 -6.86 3.24 -23.90
CA LEU A 175 -7.29 3.41 -25.29
C LEU A 175 -8.09 4.68 -25.51
N GLU A 176 -8.99 5.04 -24.61
CA GLU A 176 -9.75 6.30 -24.72
C GLU A 176 -8.84 7.52 -24.70
N LEU A 177 -7.89 7.57 -23.75
CA LEU A 177 -6.87 8.64 -23.69
C LEU A 177 -5.97 8.65 -24.94
N GLY A 178 -5.67 7.48 -25.49
CA GLY A 178 -4.92 7.36 -26.74
C GLY A 178 -5.69 7.94 -27.93
N ARG A 179 -6.97 7.63 -28.05
CA ARG A 179 -7.85 8.14 -29.10
C ARG A 179 -8.00 9.66 -29.00
N GLU A 180 -8.18 10.21 -27.81
CA GLU A 180 -8.21 11.64 -27.58
C GLU A 180 -6.89 12.31 -28.02
N ALA A 181 -5.74 11.73 -27.60
CA ALA A 181 -4.44 12.24 -28.00
C ALA A 181 -4.23 12.25 -29.53
N LEU A 182 -4.71 11.22 -30.24
CA LEU A 182 -4.65 11.17 -31.71
C LEU A 182 -5.51 12.25 -32.35
N THR A 183 -6.74 12.50 -31.85
CA THR A 183 -7.61 13.56 -32.38
C THR A 183 -7.02 14.96 -32.18
N GLU A 184 -6.16 15.16 -31.18
CA GLU A 184 -5.46 16.40 -30.92
C GLU A 184 -4.10 16.51 -31.64
N GLY A 185 -3.73 15.53 -32.46
CA GLY A 185 -2.44 15.48 -33.15
C GLY A 185 -1.24 15.18 -32.26
N ARG A 186 -1.47 14.68 -31.04
CA ARG A 186 -0.41 14.30 -30.09
C ARG A 186 0.02 12.85 -30.31
N TRP A 187 0.63 12.59 -31.48
CA TRP A 187 0.96 11.25 -31.97
C TRP A 187 1.76 10.38 -31.00
N GLY A 188 2.80 10.96 -30.38
CA GLY A 188 3.60 10.26 -29.40
C GLY A 188 2.83 9.83 -28.13
N HIS A 189 1.85 10.65 -27.69
CA HIS A 189 0.97 10.29 -26.58
C HIS A 189 -0.02 9.19 -26.97
N GLY A 190 -0.54 9.23 -28.21
CA GLY A 190 -1.38 8.17 -28.76
C GLY A 190 -0.65 6.82 -28.72
N ILE A 191 0.59 6.77 -29.20
CA ILE A 191 1.44 5.55 -29.13
C ILE A 191 1.66 5.11 -27.69
N TYR A 192 2.01 6.04 -26.79
CA TYR A 192 2.24 5.70 -25.37
C TYR A 192 1.01 5.08 -24.72
N HIS A 193 -0.17 5.65 -24.93
CA HIS A 193 -1.39 5.13 -24.36
C HIS A 193 -1.77 3.78 -24.96
N ALA A 194 -1.60 3.58 -26.26
CA ALA A 194 -1.82 2.30 -26.93
C ALA A 194 -0.85 1.20 -26.42
N TYR A 195 0.42 1.56 -26.18
CA TYR A 195 1.39 0.69 -25.53
C TYR A 195 0.92 0.29 -24.12
N ALA A 196 0.56 1.27 -23.28
CA ALA A 196 0.15 1.02 -21.92
C ALA A 196 -1.13 0.16 -21.86
N ALA A 197 -2.06 0.36 -22.79
CA ALA A 197 -3.27 -0.45 -22.91
C ALA A 197 -2.96 -1.92 -23.20
N GLN A 198 -2.05 -2.20 -24.14
CA GLN A 198 -1.64 -3.56 -24.44
C GLN A 198 -1.00 -4.26 -23.24
N ILE A 199 -0.10 -3.58 -22.52
CA ILE A 199 0.53 -4.12 -21.32
C ILE A 199 -0.49 -4.41 -20.21
N ALA A 200 -1.43 -3.51 -19.95
CA ALA A 200 -2.47 -3.71 -18.93
C ALA A 200 -3.38 -4.89 -19.30
N GLY A 201 -3.81 -4.98 -20.55
CA GLY A 201 -4.62 -6.09 -21.06
C GLY A 201 -3.91 -7.44 -20.96
N ALA A 202 -2.66 -7.54 -21.40
CA ALA A 202 -1.86 -8.75 -21.30
C ALA A 202 -1.66 -9.19 -19.84
N LYS A 203 -1.38 -8.24 -18.95
CA LYS A 203 -1.28 -8.50 -17.52
C LYS A 203 -2.58 -9.04 -16.93
N ALA A 204 -3.73 -8.55 -17.40
CA ALA A 204 -5.04 -9.03 -16.92
C ALA A 204 -5.21 -10.52 -17.19
N LEU A 205 -4.89 -11.00 -18.41
CA LEU A 205 -4.97 -12.42 -18.74
C LEU A 205 -3.98 -13.27 -17.96
N LEU A 206 -2.74 -12.81 -17.81
CA LEU A 206 -1.72 -13.50 -17.02
C LEU A 206 -2.18 -13.66 -15.56
N VAL A 207 -2.73 -12.60 -14.96
CA VAL A 207 -3.28 -12.64 -13.60
C VAL A 207 -4.47 -13.58 -13.50
N ARG A 208 -5.38 -13.59 -14.49
CA ARG A 208 -6.53 -14.50 -14.54
C ARG A 208 -6.07 -15.97 -14.47
N ASP A 209 -5.01 -16.29 -15.16
CA ASP A 209 -4.48 -17.65 -15.23
C ASP A 209 -3.45 -17.96 -14.10
N GLY A 210 -3.33 -17.06 -13.11
CA GLY A 210 -2.55 -17.26 -11.88
C GLY A 210 -1.06 -16.92 -12.01
N HIS A 211 -0.64 -16.29 -13.10
CA HIS A 211 0.75 -15.88 -13.29
C HIS A 211 1.06 -14.60 -12.54
N LYS A 212 2.18 -14.59 -11.81
CA LYS A 212 2.68 -13.40 -11.11
C LYS A 212 3.74 -12.73 -11.97
N THR A 213 3.48 -11.51 -12.40
CA THR A 213 4.40 -10.70 -13.20
C THR A 213 4.65 -9.37 -12.49
N ASN A 214 5.93 -9.02 -12.28
CA ASN A 214 6.33 -7.82 -11.53
C ASN A 214 6.96 -6.74 -12.42
N THR A 215 7.41 -7.08 -13.61
CA THR A 215 8.07 -6.15 -14.54
C THR A 215 7.44 -6.21 -15.92
N TYR A 216 7.63 -5.17 -16.72
CA TYR A 216 7.17 -5.18 -18.12
C TYR A 216 7.82 -6.30 -18.94
N ALA A 217 9.10 -6.57 -18.70
CA ALA A 217 9.80 -7.67 -19.38
C ALA A 217 9.15 -9.02 -19.08
N ASP A 218 8.82 -9.27 -17.79
CA ASP A 218 8.13 -10.50 -17.39
C ASP A 218 6.74 -10.62 -18.05
N ILE A 219 6.02 -9.50 -18.21
CA ILE A 219 4.70 -9.51 -18.88
C ILE A 219 4.85 -9.90 -20.34
N LEU A 220 5.80 -9.29 -21.07
CA LEU A 220 6.04 -9.57 -22.49
C LEU A 220 6.42 -11.03 -22.69
N GLU A 221 7.42 -11.52 -21.98
CA GLU A 221 7.94 -12.88 -22.10
C GLU A 221 6.89 -13.93 -21.68
N SER A 222 6.20 -13.70 -20.57
CA SER A 222 5.18 -14.63 -20.09
C SER A 222 3.98 -14.67 -21.03
N PHE A 223 3.56 -13.55 -21.59
CA PHE A 223 2.44 -13.53 -22.53
C PHE A 223 2.78 -14.27 -23.83
N ASP A 224 3.97 -14.05 -24.36
CA ASP A 224 4.45 -14.80 -25.53
C ASP A 224 4.48 -16.32 -25.27
N ARG A 225 4.97 -16.73 -24.11
CA ARG A 225 5.06 -18.14 -23.73
C ARG A 225 3.69 -18.79 -23.53
N GLU A 226 2.81 -18.15 -22.80
CA GLU A 226 1.55 -18.75 -22.34
C GLU A 226 0.45 -18.67 -23.40
N PHE A 227 0.34 -17.57 -24.13
CA PHE A 227 -0.78 -17.30 -25.02
C PHE A 227 -0.42 -17.36 -26.52
N VAL A 228 0.74 -16.83 -26.90
CA VAL A 228 1.13 -16.83 -28.32
C VAL A 228 1.72 -18.18 -28.72
N ALA A 229 2.68 -18.71 -27.97
CA ALA A 229 3.30 -20.01 -28.31
C ALA A 229 2.31 -21.17 -28.16
N SER A 230 1.30 -21.08 -27.33
CA SER A 230 0.21 -22.05 -27.21
C SER A 230 -0.81 -21.98 -28.35
N GLY A 231 -0.79 -20.94 -29.16
CA GLY A 231 -1.74 -20.67 -30.23
C GLY A 231 -3.12 -20.15 -29.74
N GLN A 232 -3.25 -19.78 -28.49
CA GLN A 232 -4.50 -19.19 -27.97
C GLN A 232 -4.75 -17.80 -28.55
N ILE A 233 -3.67 -17.05 -28.80
CA ILE A 233 -3.68 -15.73 -29.44
C ILE A 233 -2.72 -15.77 -30.63
N VAL A 234 -3.22 -15.32 -31.76
CA VAL A 234 -2.43 -15.28 -33.02
C VAL A 234 -2.23 -13.80 -33.38
N LEU A 235 -0.98 -13.36 -33.35
CA LEU A 235 -0.61 -11.98 -33.65
C LEU A 235 0.10 -11.89 -34.99
N GLU A 236 -0.22 -10.89 -35.81
CA GLU A 236 0.44 -10.66 -37.11
C GLU A 236 1.96 -10.48 -36.98
N ALA A 237 2.41 -9.87 -35.88
CA ALA A 237 3.82 -9.67 -35.57
C ALA A 237 4.55 -10.97 -35.14
N GLY A 238 3.84 -12.09 -35.02
CA GLY A 238 4.37 -13.39 -34.62
C GLY A 238 4.70 -13.50 -33.14
N SER A 239 4.76 -12.40 -32.39
CA SER A 239 4.95 -12.36 -30.94
C SER A 239 4.35 -11.11 -30.35
N PHE A 240 3.93 -11.16 -29.08
CA PHE A 240 3.45 -10.00 -28.33
C PHE A 240 4.57 -8.98 -28.09
N THR A 241 5.75 -9.46 -27.76
CA THR A 241 6.95 -8.61 -27.64
C THR A 241 7.22 -7.85 -28.94
N GLY A 242 7.17 -8.52 -30.09
CA GLY A 242 7.34 -7.88 -31.40
C GLY A 242 6.27 -6.85 -31.70
N GLN A 243 5.01 -7.15 -31.40
CA GLN A 243 3.90 -6.23 -31.57
C GLN A 243 4.03 -4.97 -30.70
N VAL A 244 4.26 -5.16 -29.41
CA VAL A 244 4.33 -4.06 -28.43
C VAL A 244 5.52 -3.15 -28.68
N LEU A 245 6.66 -3.72 -29.08
CA LEU A 245 7.90 -2.97 -29.31
C LEU A 245 8.09 -2.50 -30.77
N SER A 246 7.11 -2.74 -31.64
CA SER A 246 7.20 -2.40 -33.08
C SER A 246 7.41 -0.92 -33.38
N TYR A 247 7.06 -0.04 -32.45
CA TYR A 247 7.22 1.42 -32.59
C TYR A 247 8.64 1.91 -32.20
N LEU A 248 9.44 1.08 -31.53
CA LEU A 248 10.78 1.48 -31.07
C LEU A 248 11.70 1.79 -32.26
N GLY A 249 12.20 3.02 -32.32
CA GLY A 249 13.06 3.50 -33.41
C GLY A 249 12.31 4.16 -34.58
N GLY A 250 10.98 4.23 -34.50
CA GLY A 250 10.15 4.94 -35.49
C GLY A 250 9.93 6.41 -35.15
N ASN A 251 9.58 7.19 -36.21
CA ASN A 251 9.13 8.56 -36.04
C ASN A 251 7.66 8.56 -35.61
N SER A 252 7.26 9.37 -34.65
CA SER A 252 5.88 9.49 -34.20
C SER A 252 5.05 10.30 -35.22
N SER A 253 4.88 9.76 -36.45
CA SER A 253 4.00 10.33 -37.46
C SER A 253 2.57 9.91 -37.23
N GLU A 254 1.63 10.62 -37.85
CA GLU A 254 0.19 10.33 -37.83
C GLU A 254 -0.09 8.88 -38.24
N ASP A 255 0.44 8.46 -39.38
CA ASP A 255 0.22 7.12 -39.93
C ASP A 255 0.74 6.01 -38.99
N VAL A 256 1.93 6.20 -38.41
CA VAL A 256 2.52 5.24 -37.47
C VAL A 256 1.70 5.18 -36.18
N ALA A 257 1.27 6.30 -35.64
CA ALA A 257 0.50 6.38 -34.42
C ALA A 257 -0.89 5.71 -34.61
N ASN A 258 -1.58 6.01 -35.71
CA ASN A 258 -2.88 5.41 -36.01
C ASN A 258 -2.75 3.89 -36.24
N ALA A 259 -1.76 3.43 -36.97
CA ALA A 259 -1.54 2.00 -37.22
C ALA A 259 -1.26 1.26 -35.91
N TYR A 260 -0.39 1.81 -35.06
CA TYR A 260 -0.07 1.19 -33.75
C TYR A 260 -1.28 1.18 -32.81
N PHE A 261 -2.06 2.27 -32.78
CA PHE A 261 -3.28 2.36 -31.99
C PHE A 261 -4.33 1.33 -32.44
N ASN A 262 -4.57 1.20 -33.73
CA ASN A 262 -5.52 0.22 -34.28
C ASN A 262 -5.10 -1.22 -33.92
N THR A 263 -3.80 -1.52 -33.94
CA THR A 263 -3.27 -2.82 -33.50
C THR A 263 -3.58 -3.07 -32.00
N ALA A 264 -3.40 -2.06 -31.16
CA ALA A 264 -3.71 -2.17 -29.73
C ALA A 264 -5.22 -2.33 -29.47
N GLU A 265 -6.05 -1.63 -30.22
CA GLU A 265 -7.52 -1.74 -30.14
C GLU A 265 -8.00 -3.13 -30.54
N ALA A 266 -7.50 -3.68 -31.66
CA ALA A 266 -7.80 -5.03 -32.12
C ALA A 266 -7.35 -6.09 -31.10
N PHE A 267 -6.16 -5.93 -30.54
CA PHE A 267 -5.64 -6.81 -29.49
C PHE A 267 -6.55 -6.84 -28.26
N LEU A 268 -6.98 -5.67 -27.74
CA LEU A 268 -7.88 -5.61 -26.58
C LEU A 268 -9.25 -6.21 -26.87
N ALA A 269 -9.78 -6.04 -28.07
CA ALA A 269 -11.03 -6.69 -28.46
C ALA A 269 -10.93 -8.23 -28.45
N GLU A 270 -9.78 -8.78 -28.84
CA GLU A 270 -9.52 -10.22 -28.76
C GLU A 270 -9.44 -10.69 -27.30
N LEU A 271 -8.77 -9.92 -26.42
CA LEU A 271 -8.70 -10.23 -24.99
C LEU A 271 -10.08 -10.21 -24.32
N ASP A 272 -10.94 -9.25 -24.68
CA ASP A 272 -12.31 -9.18 -24.17
C ASP A 272 -13.12 -10.41 -24.55
N ALA A 273 -12.96 -10.92 -25.77
CA ALA A 273 -13.61 -12.14 -26.23
C ALA A 273 -13.15 -13.38 -25.45
N LEU A 274 -11.85 -13.45 -25.09
CA LEU A 274 -11.28 -14.54 -24.29
C LEU A 274 -11.62 -14.43 -22.78
N SER A 275 -11.97 -13.24 -22.32
CA SER A 275 -12.28 -12.98 -20.91
C SER A 275 -13.77 -13.12 -20.60
N ALA A 276 -14.63 -13.20 -21.60
CA ALA A 276 -16.07 -13.42 -21.43
C ALA A 276 -16.31 -14.81 -20.78
N PRO A 277 -17.16 -14.89 -19.74
CA PRO A 277 -17.45 -16.17 -19.10
C PRO A 277 -18.01 -17.13 -20.13
N SER A 278 -17.33 -18.26 -20.35
CA SER A 278 -17.85 -19.34 -21.17
C SER A 278 -19.17 -19.82 -20.54
N ASN A 279 -20.28 -19.59 -21.22
CA ASN A 279 -21.63 -20.04 -20.86
C ASN A 279 -21.72 -21.57 -21.04
N THR A 280 -20.90 -22.33 -20.29
CA THR A 280 -21.09 -23.76 -20.11
C THR A 280 -21.92 -23.97 -18.87
N SER A 281 -23.24 -24.00 -19.07
CA SER A 281 -24.24 -24.56 -18.16
C SER A 281 -23.72 -25.84 -17.53
N LYS A 282 -23.46 -25.85 -16.22
CA LYS A 282 -23.55 -27.09 -15.47
C LYS A 282 -25.01 -27.47 -15.32
N ALA A 283 -25.50 -28.21 -16.30
CA ALA A 283 -26.63 -29.11 -16.11
C ALA A 283 -26.03 -30.40 -15.56
N SER A 284 -26.25 -30.67 -14.30
CA SER A 284 -26.54 -31.96 -13.66
C SER A 284 -26.51 -31.82 -12.15
#